data_93145681f4028c98a8d8952e49c7ce7f
#
_entry.id   93145681f4028c98a8d8952e49c7ce7f
#
_cell.length_a   1.000
_cell.length_b   1.000
_cell.length_c   1.000
_cell.angle_alpha   90.00
_cell.angle_beta   90.00
_cell.angle_gamma   90.00
#
_symmetry.space_group_name_H-M   'P 1'
#
loop_
_entity.id
_entity.type
_entity.pdbx_description
1 polymer ?
#
loop_
_entity_poly.entity_id
_entity_poly.type
_entity_poly.pdbx_seq_one_letter_code
_entity_poly.pdbx_strand_id
1 'polypeptide(L)'
;MRVTRSLSNNSFYFFLLIPAFAVWGFWQTYFVQIIRPISSLDHVHGLAMFGWCFMLIAQSFLIRKNKRDLHRAIGKLSYALVPVIVISTIMLANFQLNARGLTLEGKYVLMLQLTILIQFAVFYSLAIKNRKRADVHARYMVCTALPLLDPIFARVLMFNFLGAEYASNAQLYTFALTDLILVALVAWDWKSSGRKDVFLPMLFVLVALQLPVFFGVMTPAWETFSGWYLQLPLS
;
A
#
# COMPACT_ATOMS: atom_id res chain seq x y z
N MET A 1 -27.49 1.31 -6.86
CA MET A 1 -27.08 2.69 -7.17
C MET A 1 -26.74 3.57 -5.95
N ARG A 2 -27.53 3.57 -4.87
CA ARG A 2 -27.25 4.44 -3.67
C ARG A 2 -25.90 4.12 -2.98
N VAL A 3 -25.54 2.86 -2.83
CA VAL A 3 -24.33 2.42 -2.10
C VAL A 3 -23.03 2.81 -2.82
N THR A 4 -22.96 2.62 -4.13
CA THR A 4 -21.78 3.01 -4.93
C THR A 4 -21.56 4.54 -4.85
N ARG A 5 -22.63 5.30 -4.77
CA ARG A 5 -22.57 6.76 -4.62
C ARG A 5 -22.10 7.15 -3.21
N SER A 6 -22.49 6.41 -2.18
CA SER A 6 -22.01 6.62 -0.81
C SER A 6 -20.52 6.29 -0.67
N LEU A 7 -20.07 5.15 -1.21
CA LEU A 7 -18.65 4.77 -1.20
C LEU A 7 -17.80 5.83 -1.92
N SER A 8 -18.17 6.22 -3.13
CA SER A 8 -17.40 7.20 -3.92
C SER A 8 -17.43 8.61 -3.32
N ASN A 9 -18.47 8.99 -2.58
CA ASN A 9 -18.54 10.28 -1.92
C ASN A 9 -17.70 10.33 -0.64
N ASN A 10 -17.65 9.23 0.12
CA ASN A 10 -16.96 9.17 1.40
C ASN A 10 -15.47 8.82 1.22
N SER A 11 -15.12 7.99 0.24
CA SER A 11 -13.71 7.62 -0.02
C SER A 11 -12.83 8.84 -0.28
N PHE A 12 -13.35 9.91 -0.87
CA PHE A 12 -12.63 11.16 -1.06
C PHE A 12 -12.05 11.70 0.26
N TYR A 13 -12.84 11.74 1.33
CA TYR A 13 -12.39 12.23 2.63
C TYR A 13 -11.34 11.32 3.27
N PHE A 14 -11.52 10.00 3.15
CA PHE A 14 -10.53 9.02 3.63
C PHE A 14 -9.20 9.16 2.86
N PHE A 15 -9.25 9.33 1.54
CA PHE A 15 -8.03 9.52 0.74
C PHE A 15 -7.30 10.82 1.06
N LEU A 16 -8.00 11.88 1.47
CA LEU A 16 -7.36 13.12 1.92
C LEU A 16 -6.52 12.95 3.20
N LEU A 17 -6.89 12.00 4.07
CA LEU A 17 -6.15 11.73 5.30
C LEU A 17 -4.82 10.98 5.03
N ILE A 18 -4.74 10.17 3.97
CA ILE A 18 -3.57 9.34 3.69
C ILE A 18 -2.28 10.17 3.52
N PRO A 19 -2.21 11.21 2.67
CA PRO A 19 -0.99 12.01 2.55
C PRO A 19 -0.65 12.77 3.83
N ALA A 20 -1.63 13.19 4.63
CA ALA A 20 -1.37 13.83 5.92
C ALA A 20 -0.69 12.86 6.89
N PHE A 21 -1.22 11.65 7.02
CA PHE A 21 -0.58 10.58 7.81
C PHE A 21 0.76 10.13 7.20
N ALA A 22 0.91 10.14 5.87
CA ALA A 22 2.17 9.83 5.23
C ALA A 22 3.26 10.87 5.59
N VAL A 23 2.93 12.17 5.57
CA VAL A 23 3.86 13.21 6.04
C VAL A 23 4.24 12.97 7.49
N TRP A 24 3.29 12.69 8.38
CA TRP A 24 3.58 12.40 9.79
C TRP A 24 4.43 11.14 9.96
N GLY A 25 4.06 10.01 9.36
CA GLY A 25 4.78 8.73 9.48
C GLY A 25 6.20 8.77 8.90
N PHE A 26 6.38 9.48 7.79
CA PHE A 26 7.69 9.60 7.14
C PHE A 26 8.48 10.84 7.56
N TRP A 27 8.00 11.60 8.56
CA TRP A 27 8.65 12.82 9.01
C TRP A 27 10.12 12.58 9.39
N GLN A 28 10.35 11.61 10.27
CA GLN A 28 11.70 11.30 10.80
C GLN A 28 12.61 10.63 9.77
N THR A 29 12.05 9.81 8.87
CA THR A 29 12.84 8.97 7.97
C THR A 29 13.06 9.59 6.59
N TYR A 30 12.24 10.57 6.20
CA TYR A 30 12.32 11.19 4.88
C TYR A 30 12.35 12.74 4.96
N PHE A 31 11.33 13.38 5.55
CA PHE A 31 11.19 14.84 5.46
C PHE A 31 12.27 15.61 6.24
N VAL A 32 12.63 15.18 7.45
CA VAL A 32 13.74 15.79 8.22
C VAL A 32 15.06 15.59 7.51
N GLN A 33 15.20 14.52 6.75
CA GLN A 33 16.43 14.16 6.05
C GLN A 33 16.51 14.73 4.63
N ILE A 34 15.49 15.41 4.14
CA ILE A 34 15.44 15.94 2.75
C ILE A 34 16.59 16.91 2.45
N ILE A 35 17.19 17.53 3.49
CA ILE A 35 18.35 18.42 3.41
C ILE A 35 19.67 17.63 3.42
N ARG A 36 19.63 16.34 3.77
CA ARG A 36 20.78 15.43 3.76
C ARG A 36 20.81 14.67 2.42
N PRO A 37 21.96 14.10 2.00
CA PRO A 37 22.00 13.30 0.79
C PRO A 37 21.17 12.00 0.97
N ILE A 38 19.92 12.09 0.59
CA ILE A 38 19.03 10.92 0.44
C ILE A 38 19.25 10.34 -0.96
N SER A 39 19.13 9.03 -1.11
CA SER A 39 19.21 8.37 -2.40
C SER A 39 18.18 8.94 -3.39
N SER A 40 18.58 9.14 -4.65
CA SER A 40 17.65 9.51 -5.73
C SER A 40 16.49 8.51 -5.86
N LEU A 41 16.73 7.24 -5.52
CA LEU A 41 15.72 6.19 -5.51
C LEU A 41 14.63 6.43 -4.46
N ASP A 42 15.00 6.90 -3.25
CA ASP A 42 14.03 7.27 -2.21
C ASP A 42 13.13 8.43 -2.69
N HIS A 43 13.69 9.40 -3.41
CA HIS A 43 12.92 10.50 -3.98
C HIS A 43 11.96 10.02 -5.07
N VAL A 44 12.42 9.17 -6.00
CA VAL A 44 11.58 8.62 -7.08
C VAL A 44 10.43 7.81 -6.49
N HIS A 45 10.73 6.92 -5.53
CA HIS A 45 9.71 6.12 -4.87
C HIS A 45 8.72 7.00 -4.08
N GLY A 46 9.22 7.92 -3.27
CA GLY A 46 8.40 8.83 -2.47
C GLY A 46 7.45 9.67 -3.34
N LEU A 47 7.96 10.27 -4.41
CA LEU A 47 7.15 11.04 -5.37
C LEU A 47 6.10 10.18 -6.07
N ALA A 48 6.45 8.95 -6.46
CA ALA A 48 5.49 8.02 -7.07
C ALA A 48 4.38 7.62 -6.09
N MET A 49 4.70 7.37 -4.82
CA MET A 49 3.73 7.04 -3.77
C MET A 49 2.81 8.23 -3.44
N PHE A 50 3.35 9.45 -3.33
CA PHE A 50 2.53 10.66 -3.21
C PHE A 50 1.68 10.88 -4.46
N GLY A 51 2.22 10.65 -5.65
CA GLY A 51 1.48 10.66 -6.91
C GLY A 51 0.28 9.72 -6.88
N TRP A 52 0.43 8.52 -6.30
CA TRP A 52 -0.67 7.58 -6.11
C TRP A 52 -1.73 8.12 -5.13
N CYS A 53 -1.33 8.67 -4.00
CA CYS A 53 -2.26 9.29 -3.05
C CYS A 53 -3.08 10.41 -3.72
N PHE A 54 -2.41 11.30 -4.45
CA PHE A 54 -3.09 12.36 -5.20
C PHE A 54 -3.97 11.81 -6.31
N MET A 55 -3.57 10.73 -6.98
CA MET A 55 -4.41 10.04 -7.97
C MET A 55 -5.72 9.55 -7.32
N LEU A 56 -5.67 8.88 -6.17
CA LEU A 56 -6.87 8.42 -5.46
C LEU A 56 -7.79 9.58 -5.07
N ILE A 57 -7.22 10.69 -4.57
CA ILE A 57 -7.97 11.90 -4.22
C ILE A 57 -8.63 12.50 -5.46
N ALA A 58 -7.85 12.74 -6.52
CA ALA A 58 -8.35 13.34 -7.75
C ALA A 58 -9.46 12.49 -8.39
N GLN A 59 -9.25 11.17 -8.46
CA GLN A 59 -10.19 10.23 -9.07
C GLN A 59 -11.52 10.19 -8.29
N SER A 60 -11.49 10.13 -6.97
CA SER A 60 -12.69 10.14 -6.14
C SER A 60 -13.42 11.49 -6.20
N PHE A 61 -12.68 12.62 -6.23
CA PHE A 61 -13.23 13.97 -6.42
C PHE A 61 -13.95 14.11 -7.76
N LEU A 62 -13.33 13.64 -8.85
CA LEU A 62 -13.91 13.72 -10.20
C LEU A 62 -15.21 12.93 -10.32
N ILE A 63 -15.28 11.74 -9.71
CA ILE A 63 -16.53 10.95 -9.66
C ILE A 63 -17.59 11.68 -8.84
N ARG A 64 -17.22 12.26 -7.69
CA ARG A 64 -18.13 13.07 -6.86
C ARG A 64 -18.72 14.25 -7.61
N LYS A 65 -17.91 14.90 -8.48
CA LYS A 65 -18.30 16.01 -9.35
C LYS A 65 -18.95 15.58 -10.67
N ASN A 66 -19.22 14.28 -10.87
CA ASN A 66 -19.75 13.68 -12.10
C ASN A 66 -18.89 13.94 -13.38
N LYS A 67 -17.60 14.27 -13.23
CA LYS A 67 -16.67 14.51 -14.34
C LYS A 67 -16.04 13.20 -14.83
N ARG A 68 -16.87 12.31 -15.37
CA ARG A 68 -16.47 10.94 -15.76
C ARG A 68 -15.44 10.88 -16.89
N ASP A 69 -15.49 11.82 -17.83
CA ASP A 69 -14.54 11.85 -18.95
C ASP A 69 -13.15 12.23 -18.47
N LEU A 70 -13.06 13.22 -17.58
CA LEU A 70 -11.80 13.62 -16.96
C LEU A 70 -11.25 12.53 -16.02
N HIS A 71 -12.14 11.87 -15.27
CA HIS A 71 -11.77 10.67 -14.48
C HIS A 71 -11.12 9.61 -15.37
N ARG A 72 -11.70 9.30 -16.54
CA ARG A 72 -11.14 8.33 -17.49
C ARG A 72 -9.81 8.80 -18.10
N ALA A 73 -9.71 10.08 -18.45
CA ALA A 73 -8.50 10.64 -19.04
C ALA A 73 -7.32 10.60 -18.05
N ILE A 74 -7.51 11.15 -16.84
CA ILE A 74 -6.49 11.18 -15.79
C ILE A 74 -6.20 9.76 -15.28
N GLY A 75 -7.21 8.88 -15.18
CA GLY A 75 -7.03 7.50 -14.76
C GLY A 75 -6.04 6.71 -15.61
N LYS A 76 -5.87 7.05 -16.89
CA LYS A 76 -4.85 6.42 -17.76
C LYS A 76 -3.42 6.70 -17.33
N LEU A 77 -3.16 7.80 -16.60
CA LEU A 77 -1.83 8.09 -16.05
C LEU A 77 -1.40 7.03 -15.04
N SER A 78 -2.34 6.30 -14.42
CA SER A 78 -2.01 5.18 -13.55
C SER A 78 -1.25 4.07 -14.26
N TYR A 79 -1.41 3.91 -15.58
CA TYR A 79 -0.67 2.92 -16.37
C TYR A 79 0.84 3.23 -16.49
N ALA A 80 1.24 4.49 -16.29
CA ALA A 80 2.64 4.86 -16.19
C ALA A 80 3.09 4.92 -14.70
N LEU A 81 2.26 5.46 -13.83
CA LEU A 81 2.58 5.64 -12.42
C LEU A 81 2.78 4.30 -11.67
N VAL A 82 1.91 3.32 -11.92
CA VAL A 82 1.99 2.01 -11.21
C VAL A 82 3.27 1.24 -11.57
N PRO A 83 3.71 1.11 -12.84
CA PRO A 83 5.04 0.58 -13.14
C PRO A 83 6.18 1.30 -12.43
N VAL A 84 6.15 2.63 -12.31
CA VAL A 84 7.17 3.38 -11.55
C VAL A 84 7.15 2.98 -10.08
N ILE A 85 5.97 2.86 -9.46
CA ILE A 85 5.83 2.39 -8.08
C ILE A 85 6.42 0.99 -7.94
N VAL A 86 6.05 0.06 -8.81
CA VAL A 86 6.51 -1.34 -8.75
C VAL A 86 8.02 -1.42 -8.89
N ILE A 87 8.59 -0.79 -9.93
CA ILE A 87 10.02 -0.83 -10.19
C ILE A 87 10.80 -0.16 -9.07
N SER A 88 10.40 1.04 -8.64
CA SER A 88 11.08 1.75 -7.55
C SER A 88 10.99 1.00 -6.21
N THR A 89 9.89 0.29 -5.93
CA THR A 89 9.77 -0.55 -4.73
C THR A 89 10.72 -1.75 -4.80
N ILE A 90 10.82 -2.42 -5.94
CA ILE A 90 11.74 -3.54 -6.15
C ILE A 90 13.19 -3.07 -5.98
N MET A 91 13.57 -1.97 -6.61
CA MET A 91 14.91 -1.40 -6.47
C MET A 91 15.20 -0.97 -5.02
N LEU A 92 14.27 -0.30 -4.37
CA LEU A 92 14.42 0.13 -2.98
C LEU A 92 14.54 -1.06 -2.02
N ALA A 93 13.80 -2.15 -2.26
CA ALA A 93 13.92 -3.37 -1.47
C ALA A 93 15.31 -4.02 -1.63
N ASN A 94 15.87 -4.02 -2.84
CA ASN A 94 17.23 -4.50 -3.08
C ASN A 94 18.27 -3.58 -2.40
N PHE A 95 18.17 -2.27 -2.56
CA PHE A 95 19.03 -1.31 -1.92
C PHE A 95 19.04 -1.45 -0.39
N GLN A 96 17.85 -1.61 0.21
CA GLN A 96 17.72 -1.79 1.65
C GLN A 96 18.26 -3.14 2.14
N LEU A 97 18.09 -4.21 1.35
CA LEU A 97 18.70 -5.50 1.66
C LEU A 97 20.22 -5.44 1.59
N ASN A 98 20.79 -4.75 0.59
CA ASN A 98 22.25 -4.55 0.49
C ASN A 98 22.79 -3.78 1.71
N ALA A 99 22.09 -2.76 2.17
CA ALA A 99 22.49 -1.97 3.34
C ALA A 99 22.45 -2.76 4.66
N ARG A 100 21.51 -3.72 4.81
CA ARG A 100 21.32 -4.52 6.03
C ARG A 100 22.00 -5.89 5.98
N GLY A 101 22.35 -6.36 4.78
CA GLY A 101 22.81 -7.73 4.53
C GLY A 101 21.71 -8.79 4.77
N LEU A 102 22.11 -10.07 4.72
CA LEU A 102 21.24 -11.21 4.97
C LEU A 102 20.97 -11.46 6.47
N THR A 103 20.88 -10.40 7.24
CA THR A 103 20.46 -10.44 8.64
C THR A 103 18.98 -10.79 8.76
N LEU A 104 18.53 -11.18 9.95
CA LEU A 104 17.11 -11.41 10.21
C LEU A 104 16.28 -10.17 9.88
N GLU A 105 16.78 -8.97 10.26
CA GLU A 105 16.14 -7.70 9.95
C GLU A 105 16.07 -7.43 8.44
N GLY A 106 17.18 -7.61 7.72
CA GLY A 106 17.22 -7.40 6.26
C GLY A 106 16.22 -8.30 5.52
N LYS A 107 16.19 -9.60 5.87
CA LYS A 107 15.24 -10.58 5.31
C LYS A 107 13.79 -10.27 5.67
N TYR A 108 13.54 -9.79 6.89
CA TYR A 108 12.21 -9.37 7.34
C TYR A 108 11.71 -8.15 6.56
N VAL A 109 12.54 -7.11 6.42
CA VAL A 109 12.18 -5.89 5.68
C VAL A 109 11.92 -6.20 4.21
N LEU A 110 12.74 -7.07 3.59
CA LEU A 110 12.50 -7.52 2.22
C LEU A 110 11.14 -8.24 2.08
N MET A 111 10.84 -9.20 2.99
CA MET A 111 9.56 -9.92 3.00
C MET A 111 8.39 -8.94 3.09
N LEU A 112 8.46 -8.01 4.02
CA LEU A 112 7.43 -7.01 4.25
C LEU A 112 7.19 -6.13 3.02
N GLN A 113 8.26 -5.60 2.41
CA GLN A 113 8.15 -4.74 1.23
C GLN A 113 7.55 -5.47 0.03
N LEU A 114 7.98 -6.71 -0.24
CA LEU A 114 7.43 -7.50 -1.33
C LEU A 114 5.99 -7.93 -1.07
N THR A 115 5.64 -8.24 0.17
CA THR A 115 4.26 -8.52 0.58
C THR A 115 3.33 -7.34 0.27
N ILE A 116 3.69 -6.14 0.72
CA ILE A 116 2.93 -4.90 0.50
C ILE A 116 2.83 -4.59 -1.00
N LEU A 117 3.92 -4.78 -1.75
CA LEU A 117 3.93 -4.60 -3.20
C LEU A 117 2.99 -5.57 -3.92
N ILE A 118 3.00 -6.85 -3.53
CA ILE A 118 2.11 -7.88 -4.11
C ILE A 118 0.65 -7.54 -3.81
N GLN A 119 0.32 -7.15 -2.58
CA GLN A 119 -1.03 -6.71 -2.21
C GLN A 119 -1.49 -5.55 -3.10
N PHE A 120 -0.67 -4.51 -3.24
CA PHE A 120 -0.96 -3.37 -4.09
C PHE A 120 -1.17 -3.78 -5.55
N ALA A 121 -0.27 -4.59 -6.11
CA ALA A 121 -0.33 -5.04 -7.49
C ALA A 121 -1.57 -5.90 -7.78
N VAL A 122 -1.95 -6.80 -6.86
CA VAL A 122 -3.16 -7.63 -6.96
C VAL A 122 -4.40 -6.73 -6.94
N PHE A 123 -4.52 -5.82 -5.98
CA PHE A 123 -5.69 -4.95 -5.85
C PHE A 123 -5.84 -4.01 -7.05
N TYR A 124 -4.74 -3.42 -7.51
CA TYR A 124 -4.74 -2.59 -8.71
C TYR A 124 -5.12 -3.38 -9.96
N SER A 125 -4.53 -4.54 -10.18
CA SER A 125 -4.82 -5.39 -11.34
C SER A 125 -6.30 -5.79 -11.40
N LEU A 126 -6.87 -6.16 -10.25
CA LEU A 126 -8.30 -6.47 -10.14
C LEU A 126 -9.18 -5.23 -10.38
N ALA A 127 -8.75 -4.06 -9.91
CA ALA A 127 -9.45 -2.80 -10.17
C ALA A 127 -9.49 -2.50 -11.68
N ILE A 128 -8.36 -2.61 -12.38
CA ILE A 128 -8.27 -2.35 -13.82
C ILE A 128 -9.03 -3.41 -14.65
N LYS A 129 -8.91 -4.68 -14.26
CA LYS A 129 -9.70 -5.77 -14.91
C LYS A 129 -11.20 -5.49 -14.86
N ASN A 130 -11.66 -4.91 -13.75
CA ASN A 130 -13.08 -4.61 -13.52
C ASN A 130 -13.47 -3.16 -13.85
N ARG A 131 -12.66 -2.39 -14.59
CA ARG A 131 -12.93 -0.95 -14.86
C ARG A 131 -14.24 -0.65 -15.58
N LYS A 132 -14.82 -1.63 -16.27
CA LYS A 132 -16.14 -1.51 -16.90
C LYS A 132 -17.31 -1.68 -15.93
N ARG A 133 -17.07 -2.27 -14.76
CA ARG A 133 -18.04 -2.46 -13.67
C ARG A 133 -17.74 -1.47 -12.56
N ALA A 134 -18.30 -0.26 -12.68
CA ALA A 134 -17.95 0.89 -11.83
C ALA A 134 -18.03 0.61 -10.31
N ASP A 135 -19.00 -0.19 -9.89
CA ASP A 135 -19.24 -0.59 -8.50
C ASP A 135 -18.15 -1.53 -7.95
N VAL A 136 -17.68 -2.46 -8.76
CA VAL A 136 -16.60 -3.40 -8.43
C VAL A 136 -15.24 -2.69 -8.49
N HIS A 137 -15.02 -1.91 -9.55
CA HIS A 137 -13.82 -1.10 -9.73
C HIS A 137 -13.55 -0.18 -8.54
N ALA A 138 -14.57 0.56 -8.10
CA ALA A 138 -14.44 1.49 -6.98
C ALA A 138 -14.00 0.78 -5.68
N ARG A 139 -14.52 -0.43 -5.41
CA ARG A 139 -14.14 -1.22 -4.23
C ARG A 139 -12.69 -1.69 -4.29
N TYR A 140 -12.26 -2.23 -5.43
CA TYR A 140 -10.85 -2.62 -5.60
C TYR A 140 -9.91 -1.42 -5.52
N MET A 141 -10.31 -0.23 -6.05
CA MET A 141 -9.52 0.99 -5.89
C MET A 141 -9.39 1.43 -4.43
N VAL A 142 -10.43 1.25 -3.62
CA VAL A 142 -10.33 1.47 -2.15
C VAL A 142 -9.33 0.49 -1.53
N CYS A 143 -9.33 -0.78 -1.94
CA CYS A 143 -8.36 -1.76 -1.45
C CYS A 143 -6.91 -1.38 -1.76
N THR A 144 -6.63 -0.65 -2.86
CA THR A 144 -5.25 -0.22 -3.18
C THR A 144 -4.67 0.78 -2.17
N ALA A 145 -5.51 1.39 -1.34
CA ALA A 145 -5.07 2.30 -0.30
C ALA A 145 -4.58 1.57 0.98
N LEU A 146 -5.05 0.34 1.22
CA LEU A 146 -4.73 -0.41 2.44
C LEU A 146 -3.23 -0.71 2.58
N PRO A 147 -2.53 -1.21 1.53
CA PRO A 147 -1.09 -1.45 1.61
C PRO A 147 -0.25 -0.20 1.90
N LEU A 148 -0.78 1.01 1.61
CA LEU A 148 -0.09 2.27 1.92
C LEU A 148 -0.17 2.61 3.40
N LEU A 149 -1.24 2.22 4.08
CA LEU A 149 -1.45 2.51 5.50
C LEU A 149 -0.41 1.81 6.38
N ASP A 150 0.01 0.64 5.96
CA ASP A 150 0.92 -0.21 6.72
C ASP A 150 2.26 0.47 7.02
N PRO A 151 3.09 0.88 6.03
CA PRO A 151 4.35 1.55 6.29
C PRO A 151 4.17 2.93 6.95
N ILE A 152 3.03 3.58 6.74
CA ILE A 152 2.70 4.87 7.36
C ILE A 152 2.49 4.69 8.86
N PHE A 153 1.55 3.83 9.25
CA PHE A 153 1.19 3.64 10.66
C PHE A 153 2.27 2.91 11.45
N ALA A 154 3.02 1.99 10.83
CA ALA A 154 4.18 1.38 11.48
C ALA A 154 5.18 2.44 11.95
N ARG A 155 5.48 3.42 11.09
CA ARG A 155 6.39 4.54 11.46
C ARG A 155 5.78 5.47 12.50
N VAL A 156 4.50 5.82 12.37
CA VAL A 156 3.80 6.63 13.39
C VAL A 156 3.90 5.95 14.76
N LEU A 157 3.63 4.64 14.83
CA LEU A 157 3.70 3.89 16.08
C LEU A 157 5.13 3.81 16.62
N MET A 158 6.10 3.44 15.78
CA MET A 158 7.50 3.30 16.20
C MET A 158 8.11 4.61 16.71
N PHE A 159 7.91 5.70 15.98
CA PHE A 159 8.62 6.95 16.30
C PHE A 159 7.90 7.85 17.30
N ASN A 160 6.60 7.62 17.56
CA ASN A 160 5.84 8.50 18.47
C ASN A 160 5.28 7.81 19.70
N PHE A 161 5.16 6.46 19.70
CA PHE A 161 4.46 5.75 20.78
C PHE A 161 5.22 4.57 21.36
N LEU A 162 5.89 3.75 20.55
CA LEU A 162 6.47 2.47 21.01
C LEU A 162 7.99 2.49 21.15
N GLY A 163 8.70 3.25 20.32
CA GLY A 163 10.15 3.13 20.14
C GLY A 163 10.55 2.15 19.04
N ALA A 164 11.75 2.35 18.48
CA ALA A 164 12.24 1.57 17.34
C ALA A 164 12.49 0.08 17.69
N GLU A 165 12.77 -0.22 18.94
CA GLU A 165 12.97 -1.58 19.47
C GLU A 165 11.70 -2.46 19.38
N TYR A 166 10.53 -1.85 19.28
CA TYR A 166 9.24 -2.55 19.14
C TYR A 166 8.74 -2.60 17.69
N ALA A 167 9.62 -2.53 16.70
CA ALA A 167 9.25 -2.50 15.28
C ALA A 167 8.36 -3.69 14.85
N SER A 168 8.66 -4.91 15.37
CA SER A 168 7.84 -6.10 15.10
C SER A 168 6.43 -6.00 15.67
N ASN A 169 6.29 -5.39 16.86
CA ASN A 169 4.99 -5.17 17.48
C ASN A 169 4.22 -4.09 16.73
N ALA A 170 4.89 -3.01 16.28
CA ALA A 170 4.28 -1.99 15.44
C ALA A 170 3.66 -2.60 14.18
N GLN A 171 4.36 -3.55 13.52
CA GLN A 171 3.86 -4.23 12.33
C GLN A 171 2.62 -5.06 12.61
N LEU A 172 2.55 -5.77 13.74
CA LEU A 172 1.37 -6.53 14.14
C LEU A 172 0.15 -5.60 14.30
N TYR A 173 0.34 -4.45 14.96
CA TYR A 173 -0.74 -3.47 15.15
C TYR A 173 -1.22 -2.86 13.83
N THR A 174 -0.31 -2.60 12.89
CA THR A 174 -0.69 -2.03 11.58
C THR A 174 -1.42 -3.04 10.72
N PHE A 175 -1.01 -4.30 10.71
CA PHE A 175 -1.74 -5.37 10.05
C PHE A 175 -3.14 -5.54 10.66
N ALA A 176 -3.24 -5.60 11.99
CA ALA A 176 -4.53 -5.66 12.66
C ALA A 176 -5.43 -4.46 12.31
N LEU A 177 -4.86 -3.25 12.21
CA LEU A 177 -5.60 -2.05 11.81
C LEU A 177 -6.13 -2.16 10.38
N THR A 178 -5.29 -2.56 9.42
CA THR A 178 -5.72 -2.70 8.01
C THR A 178 -6.75 -3.81 7.84
N ASP A 179 -6.61 -4.92 8.57
CA ASP A 179 -7.60 -6.00 8.60
C ASP A 179 -8.93 -5.54 9.18
N LEU A 180 -8.91 -4.81 10.30
CA LEU A 180 -10.12 -4.24 10.92
C LEU A 180 -10.83 -3.25 10.00
N ILE A 181 -10.09 -2.40 9.29
CA ILE A 181 -10.67 -1.50 8.28
C ILE A 181 -11.37 -2.33 7.20
N LEU A 182 -10.73 -3.38 6.70
CA LEU A 182 -11.32 -4.21 5.65
C LEU A 182 -12.50 -5.04 6.17
N VAL A 183 -12.47 -5.54 7.40
CA VAL A 183 -13.62 -6.18 8.07
C VAL A 183 -14.79 -5.20 8.19
N ALA A 184 -14.52 -3.96 8.58
CA ALA A 184 -15.55 -2.92 8.65
C ALA A 184 -16.17 -2.63 7.25
N LEU A 185 -15.33 -2.61 6.19
CA LEU A 185 -15.81 -2.46 4.82
C LEU A 185 -16.64 -3.67 4.35
N VAL A 186 -16.26 -4.89 4.72
CA VAL A 186 -17.06 -6.12 4.47
C VAL A 186 -18.42 -6.02 5.14
N ALA A 187 -18.44 -5.68 6.43
CA ALA A 187 -19.68 -5.56 7.21
C ALA A 187 -20.59 -4.46 6.65
N TRP A 188 -20.00 -3.30 6.31
CA TRP A 188 -20.73 -2.20 5.71
C TRP A 188 -21.32 -2.55 4.35
N ASP A 189 -20.54 -3.20 3.47
CA ASP A 189 -20.98 -3.56 2.12
C ASP A 189 -22.05 -4.66 2.17
N TRP A 190 -21.89 -5.62 3.07
CA TRP A 190 -22.90 -6.65 3.29
C TRP A 190 -24.22 -6.04 3.75
N LYS A 191 -24.19 -5.18 4.79
CA LYS A 191 -25.41 -4.56 5.34
C LYS A 191 -26.09 -3.62 4.35
N SER A 192 -25.31 -2.91 3.51
CA SER A 192 -25.82 -1.85 2.65
C SER A 192 -26.19 -2.32 1.23
N SER A 193 -25.54 -3.36 0.70
CA SER A 193 -25.74 -3.85 -0.67
C SER A 193 -25.95 -5.36 -0.78
N GLY A 194 -25.78 -6.10 0.31
CA GLY A 194 -25.78 -7.58 0.30
C GLY A 194 -24.56 -8.22 -0.39
N ARG A 195 -23.54 -7.42 -0.76
CA ARG A 195 -22.38 -7.89 -1.53
C ARG A 195 -21.30 -8.48 -0.63
N LYS A 196 -20.67 -9.54 -1.13
CA LYS A 196 -19.53 -10.22 -0.48
C LYS A 196 -18.42 -10.51 -1.51
N ASP A 197 -18.60 -10.08 -2.75
CA ASP A 197 -17.79 -10.51 -3.90
C ASP A 197 -16.51 -9.71 -4.12
N VAL A 198 -16.26 -8.65 -3.33
CA VAL A 198 -15.03 -7.85 -3.43
C VAL A 198 -14.27 -7.79 -2.11
N PHE A 199 -14.80 -7.10 -1.10
CA PHE A 199 -14.06 -6.88 0.14
C PHE A 199 -13.76 -8.17 0.91
N LEU A 200 -14.69 -9.13 0.93
CA LEU A 200 -14.47 -10.39 1.62
C LEU A 200 -13.35 -11.24 0.99
N PRO A 201 -13.30 -11.51 -0.32
CA PRO A 201 -12.14 -12.15 -0.94
C PRO A 201 -10.83 -11.37 -0.73
N MET A 202 -10.88 -10.03 -0.75
CA MET A 202 -9.68 -9.20 -0.51
C MET A 202 -9.18 -9.28 0.93
N LEU A 203 -10.07 -9.47 1.90
CA LEU A 203 -9.68 -9.75 3.28
C LEU A 203 -8.86 -11.05 3.38
N PHE A 204 -9.32 -12.12 2.74
CA PHE A 204 -8.57 -13.38 2.70
C PHE A 204 -7.21 -13.22 2.01
N VAL A 205 -7.15 -12.48 0.90
CA VAL A 205 -5.88 -12.20 0.20
C VAL A 205 -4.95 -11.37 1.08
N LEU A 206 -5.46 -10.35 1.76
CA LEU A 206 -4.68 -9.50 2.65
C LEU A 206 -4.05 -10.32 3.78
N VAL A 207 -4.87 -11.06 4.53
CA VAL A 207 -4.41 -11.89 5.65
C VAL A 207 -3.44 -12.99 5.17
N ALA A 208 -3.76 -13.69 4.06
CA ALA A 208 -2.89 -14.73 3.53
C ALA A 208 -1.51 -14.22 3.13
N LEU A 209 -1.43 -13.00 2.59
CA LEU A 209 -0.15 -12.36 2.22
C LEU A 209 0.62 -11.81 3.43
N GLN A 210 -0.04 -11.54 4.56
CA GLN A 210 0.61 -11.12 5.81
C GLN A 210 1.30 -12.28 6.54
N LEU A 211 0.75 -13.51 6.44
CA LEU A 211 1.29 -14.67 7.14
C LEU A 211 2.79 -14.92 6.88
N PRO A 212 3.32 -14.85 5.63
CA PRO A 212 4.74 -15.03 5.38
C PRO A 212 5.64 -14.07 6.15
N VAL A 213 5.19 -12.86 6.46
CA VAL A 213 5.96 -11.86 7.21
C VAL A 213 6.27 -12.35 8.62
N PHE A 214 5.37 -13.12 9.23
CA PHE A 214 5.56 -13.67 10.59
C PHE A 214 6.21 -15.06 10.61
N PHE A 215 5.89 -15.89 9.63
CA PHE A 215 6.27 -17.31 9.65
C PHE A 215 7.26 -17.71 8.54
N GLY A 216 7.41 -16.87 7.51
CA GLY A 216 8.19 -17.22 6.32
C GLY A 216 9.66 -16.79 6.37
N VAL A 217 10.00 -15.77 7.15
CA VAL A 217 11.33 -15.12 7.13
C VAL A 217 12.48 -16.06 7.48
N MET A 218 12.23 -17.05 8.35
CA MET A 218 13.23 -18.02 8.79
C MET A 218 13.25 -19.30 7.96
N THR A 219 12.47 -19.40 6.89
CA THR A 219 12.42 -20.61 6.06
C THR A 219 13.65 -20.70 5.13
N PRO A 220 14.17 -21.92 4.86
CA PRO A 220 15.27 -22.10 3.90
C PRO A 220 14.95 -21.54 2.50
N ALA A 221 13.68 -21.64 2.07
CA ALA A 221 13.25 -21.10 0.80
C ALA A 221 13.42 -19.58 0.74
N TRP A 222 13.08 -18.86 1.83
CA TRP A 222 13.25 -17.42 1.91
C TRP A 222 14.72 -17.00 2.01
N GLU A 223 15.53 -17.79 2.72
CA GLU A 223 16.99 -17.60 2.78
C GLU A 223 17.59 -17.64 1.37
N THR A 224 17.29 -18.69 0.62
CA THR A 224 17.77 -18.87 -0.77
C THR A 224 17.30 -17.74 -1.66
N PHE A 225 16.02 -17.36 -1.57
CA PHE A 225 15.46 -16.24 -2.35
C PHE A 225 16.15 -14.92 -2.01
N SER A 226 16.32 -14.63 -0.72
CA SER A 226 16.95 -13.37 -0.27
C SER A 226 18.41 -13.28 -0.73
N GLY A 227 19.14 -14.41 -0.69
CA GLY A 227 20.51 -14.50 -1.20
C GLY A 227 20.60 -14.25 -2.71
N TRP A 228 19.66 -14.81 -3.48
CA TRP A 228 19.55 -14.55 -4.91
C TRP A 228 19.18 -13.08 -5.18
N TYR A 229 18.20 -12.55 -4.44
CA TYR A 229 17.70 -11.17 -4.62
C TYR A 229 18.79 -10.13 -4.32
N LEU A 230 19.65 -10.39 -3.33
CA LEU A 230 20.78 -9.53 -2.98
C LEU A 230 21.78 -9.38 -4.15
N GLN A 231 21.94 -10.42 -4.99
CA GLN A 231 22.89 -10.42 -6.12
C GLN A 231 22.36 -9.69 -7.35
N LEU A 232 21.11 -9.26 -7.37
CA LEU A 232 20.54 -8.55 -8.50
C LEU A 232 21.16 -7.14 -8.60
N PRO A 233 21.60 -6.70 -9.80
CA PRO A 233 22.20 -5.37 -10.00
C PRO A 233 21.11 -4.28 -10.07
N LEU A 234 20.38 -4.06 -8.98
CA LEU A 234 19.23 -3.16 -8.93
C LEU A 234 19.49 -1.87 -8.14
N SER A 235 20.60 -1.80 -7.43
CA SER A 235 20.98 -0.65 -6.57
C SER A 235 22.33 -0.08 -6.97
#